data_a5de5071d1ba6b1e892e29e3693b3e28
#
_entry.id   a5de5071d1ba6b1e892e29e3693b3e28
#
_cell.length_a   1.000
_cell.length_b   1.000
_cell.length_c   1.000
_cell.angle_alpha   90.00
_cell.angle_beta   90.00
_cell.angle_gamma   90.00
#
_symmetry.space_group_name_H-M   'P 1'
#
loop_
_entity.id
_entity.type
_entity.pdbx_description
1 polymer ?
#
loop_
_entity_poly.entity_id
_entity_poly.type
_entity_poly.pdbx_seq_one_letter_code
_entity_poly.pdbx_strand_id
1 'polypeptide(L)'
;MKLYKIKKSKIDNNGLYANQNIKKGTKIIEYKGKIISVKQSEVSSKFDNGKAIYLFNINKKYDLDGDFKFNTARLINHSCDPNCEVFGSGLKIWVYAMKNIKKGEELSYDYGFSYDDDYKAYPCKCGAKSCAGYIAVSYTHLTLPTKA
;
A
#
# COMPACT_ATOMS: atom_id res chain seq x y z
N MET A 1 -5.78 10.29 -20.18
CA MET A 1 -5.03 9.02 -20.28
C MET A 1 -4.58 8.57 -18.91
N LYS A 2 -4.75 7.30 -18.59
CA LYS A 2 -4.33 6.77 -17.29
C LYS A 2 -2.81 6.58 -17.24
N LEU A 3 -2.22 6.92 -16.11
CA LEU A 3 -0.79 6.77 -15.88
C LEU A 3 -0.39 5.31 -15.60
N TYR A 4 -1.35 4.43 -15.38
CA TYR A 4 -1.12 3.05 -14.97
C TYR A 4 -1.95 2.09 -15.80
N LYS A 5 -1.52 0.82 -15.78
CA LYS A 5 -2.29 -0.30 -16.34
C LYS A 5 -2.16 -1.52 -15.43
N ILE A 6 -3.15 -2.40 -15.50
CA ILE A 6 -3.17 -3.63 -14.72
C ILE A 6 -2.49 -4.74 -15.53
N LYS A 7 -1.54 -5.44 -14.90
CA LYS A 7 -0.87 -6.59 -15.50
C LYS A 7 -0.59 -7.63 -14.42
N LYS A 8 -0.31 -8.86 -14.85
CA LYS A 8 0.17 -9.90 -13.94
C LYS A 8 1.51 -9.47 -13.36
N SER A 9 1.61 -9.47 -12.02
CA SER A 9 2.78 -9.00 -11.31
C SER A 9 3.81 -10.10 -11.12
N LYS A 10 5.09 -9.73 -11.10
CA LYS A 10 6.17 -10.61 -10.66
C LYS A 10 6.21 -10.72 -9.14
N ILE A 11 5.60 -9.78 -8.42
CA ILE A 11 5.58 -9.77 -6.96
C ILE A 11 4.45 -10.64 -6.44
N ASP A 12 3.21 -10.34 -6.83
CA ASP A 12 2.05 -11.09 -6.38
C ASP A 12 0.85 -10.80 -7.27
N ASN A 13 0.16 -11.84 -7.74
CA ASN A 13 -1.08 -11.77 -8.52
C ASN A 13 -1.03 -10.68 -9.61
N ASN A 14 -2.03 -9.79 -9.65
CA ASN A 14 -2.04 -8.63 -10.52
C ASN A 14 -1.38 -7.45 -9.82
N GLY A 15 -0.79 -6.56 -10.61
CA GLY A 15 -0.22 -5.33 -10.12
C GLY A 15 -0.54 -4.16 -11.04
N LEU A 16 -0.18 -2.97 -10.61
CA LEU A 16 -0.25 -1.77 -11.44
C LEU A 16 1.13 -1.45 -12.00
N TYR A 17 1.18 -1.15 -13.28
CA TYR A 17 2.41 -0.81 -13.99
C TYR A 17 2.29 0.58 -14.59
N ALA A 18 3.41 1.29 -14.65
CA ALA A 18 3.44 2.60 -15.30
C ALA A 18 3.12 2.44 -16.78
N ASN A 19 2.10 3.17 -17.25
CA ASN A 19 1.67 3.15 -18.66
C ASN A 19 2.41 4.20 -19.49
N GLN A 20 3.20 5.02 -18.86
CA GLN A 20 4.07 6.02 -19.46
C GLN A 20 5.12 6.42 -18.43
N ASN A 21 6.10 7.22 -18.84
CA ASN A 21 7.06 7.76 -17.88
C ASN A 21 6.36 8.70 -16.91
N ILE A 22 6.64 8.56 -15.62
CA ILE A 22 6.02 9.36 -14.56
C ILE A 22 7.11 10.09 -13.80
N LYS A 23 6.97 11.41 -13.68
CA LYS A 23 7.94 12.24 -12.96
C LYS A 23 7.72 12.13 -11.44
N LYS A 24 8.81 12.21 -10.70
CA LYS A 24 8.77 12.32 -9.24
C LYS A 24 7.77 13.41 -8.80
N GLY A 25 6.95 13.11 -7.82
CA GLY A 25 5.96 14.02 -7.27
C GLY A 25 4.61 13.99 -7.96
N THR A 26 4.47 13.21 -9.03
CA THR A 26 3.20 13.09 -9.74
C THR A 26 2.18 12.32 -8.93
N LYS A 27 0.97 12.87 -8.79
CA LYS A 27 -0.17 12.17 -8.21
C LYS A 27 -0.68 11.15 -9.22
N ILE A 28 -0.66 9.88 -8.87
CA ILE A 28 -0.94 8.78 -9.80
C ILE A 28 -2.38 8.31 -9.70
N ILE A 29 -2.82 7.94 -8.51
CA ILE A 29 -4.13 7.32 -8.31
C ILE A 29 -4.60 7.54 -6.88
N GLU A 30 -5.91 7.64 -6.70
CA GLU A 30 -6.51 7.67 -5.35
C GLU A 30 -6.69 6.24 -4.83
N TYR A 31 -6.32 6.03 -3.57
CA TYR A 31 -6.62 4.81 -2.85
C TYR A 31 -8.02 4.95 -2.26
N LYS A 32 -8.99 4.33 -2.89
CA LYS A 32 -10.40 4.50 -2.56
C LYS A 32 -10.89 3.43 -1.60
N GLY A 33 -11.87 3.77 -0.79
CA GLY A 33 -12.44 2.79 0.11
C GLY A 33 -13.58 3.36 0.92
N LYS A 34 -13.91 2.64 1.98
CA LYS A 34 -14.96 3.01 2.90
C LYS A 34 -14.35 3.55 4.20
N ILE A 35 -14.79 4.70 4.63
CA ILE A 35 -14.35 5.28 5.91
C ILE A 35 -15.09 4.57 7.03
N ILE A 36 -14.32 4.04 7.97
CA ILE A 36 -14.87 3.39 9.18
C ILE A 36 -14.17 3.97 10.40
N SER A 37 -14.78 3.82 11.57
CA SER A 37 -14.13 4.27 12.79
C SER A 37 -13.01 3.30 13.19
N VAL A 38 -11.98 3.81 13.86
CA VAL A 38 -10.90 2.95 14.40
C VAL A 38 -11.47 1.92 15.35
N LYS A 39 -12.45 2.31 16.18
CA LYS A 39 -13.12 1.37 17.09
C LYS A 39 -13.78 0.23 16.33
N GLN A 40 -14.43 0.53 15.22
CA GLN A 40 -15.09 -0.46 14.39
C GLN A 40 -14.10 -1.42 13.75
N SER A 41 -12.96 -0.92 13.25
CA SER A 41 -11.94 -1.77 12.66
C SER A 41 -11.29 -2.69 13.68
N GLU A 42 -11.11 -2.23 14.91
CA GLU A 42 -10.48 -3.02 15.98
C GLU A 42 -11.33 -4.21 16.40
N VAL A 43 -12.65 -4.11 16.33
CA VAL A 43 -13.56 -5.19 16.75
C VAL A 43 -14.09 -6.02 15.60
N SER A 44 -13.84 -5.62 14.37
CA SER A 44 -14.33 -6.33 13.19
C SER A 44 -13.44 -7.54 12.86
N SER A 45 -14.05 -8.71 12.71
CA SER A 45 -13.35 -9.90 12.28
C SER A 45 -12.86 -9.82 10.82
N LYS A 46 -13.35 -8.86 10.05
CA LYS A 46 -12.93 -8.65 8.66
C LYS A 46 -11.42 -8.46 8.54
N PHE A 47 -10.78 -7.88 9.57
CA PHE A 47 -9.36 -7.52 9.53
C PHE A 47 -8.47 -8.48 10.30
N ASP A 48 -9.01 -9.60 10.74
CA ASP A 48 -8.25 -10.63 11.45
C ASP A 48 -7.47 -11.52 10.47
N ASN A 49 -6.44 -12.21 11.00
CA ASN A 49 -5.71 -13.25 10.27
C ASN A 49 -5.12 -12.79 8.94
N GLY A 50 -4.49 -11.63 8.94
CA GLY A 50 -3.83 -11.10 7.76
C GLY A 50 -4.73 -10.37 6.78
N LYS A 51 -5.97 -10.12 7.14
CA LYS A 51 -6.94 -9.45 6.25
C LYS A 51 -6.90 -7.93 6.33
N ALA A 52 -6.03 -7.36 7.16
CA ALA A 52 -5.91 -5.91 7.31
C ALA A 52 -4.98 -5.26 6.28
N ILE A 53 -4.53 -6.00 5.28
CA ILE A 53 -3.54 -5.52 4.31
C ILE A 53 -4.01 -4.29 3.51
N TYR A 54 -5.32 -4.12 3.34
CA TYR A 54 -5.89 -2.98 2.61
C TYR A 54 -6.46 -1.90 3.53
N LEU A 55 -6.21 -2.02 4.83
CA LEU A 55 -6.71 -1.08 5.82
C LEU A 55 -5.67 0.01 6.08
N PHE A 56 -6.05 1.28 5.87
CA PHE A 56 -5.20 2.43 6.16
C PHE A 56 -5.71 3.18 7.37
N ASN A 57 -4.83 3.54 8.28
CA ASN A 57 -5.19 4.47 9.34
C ASN A 57 -5.07 5.91 8.83
N ILE A 58 -6.17 6.65 8.85
CA ILE A 58 -6.21 8.05 8.41
C ILE A 58 -5.80 8.98 9.57
N ASN A 59 -6.42 8.77 10.73
CA ASN A 59 -6.20 9.58 11.92
C ASN A 59 -6.62 8.79 13.17
N LYS A 60 -6.71 9.47 14.32
CA LYS A 60 -7.09 8.81 15.58
C LYS A 60 -8.51 8.25 15.58
N LYS A 61 -9.39 8.78 14.73
CA LYS A 61 -10.83 8.41 14.72
C LYS A 61 -11.19 7.46 13.59
N TYR A 62 -10.49 7.54 12.45
CA TYR A 62 -10.93 6.89 11.23
C TYR A 62 -9.85 6.07 10.56
N ASP A 63 -10.29 4.96 9.99
CA ASP A 63 -9.54 4.12 9.07
C ASP A 63 -10.23 4.13 7.71
N LEU A 64 -9.47 3.82 6.66
CA LEU A 64 -9.99 3.58 5.32
C LEU A 64 -9.85 2.10 5.01
N ASP A 65 -10.99 1.46 4.78
CA ASP A 65 -11.02 0.07 4.30
C ASP A 65 -11.00 0.09 2.77
N GLY A 66 -9.90 -0.31 2.19
CA GLY A 66 -9.69 -0.32 0.74
C GLY A 66 -9.94 -1.67 0.07
N ASP A 67 -10.48 -2.64 0.78
CA ASP A 67 -10.71 -3.99 0.24
C ASP A 67 -12.02 -4.06 -0.56
N PHE A 68 -12.05 -3.35 -1.68
CA PHE A 68 -13.17 -3.31 -2.60
C PHE A 68 -12.68 -3.31 -4.04
N LYS A 69 -13.44 -3.93 -4.93
CA LYS A 69 -13.08 -4.02 -6.36
C LYS A 69 -12.97 -2.65 -7.04
N PHE A 70 -13.74 -1.66 -6.58
CA PHE A 70 -13.66 -0.31 -7.15
C PHE A 70 -12.36 0.42 -6.79
N ASN A 71 -11.60 -0.10 -5.83
CA ASN A 71 -10.31 0.48 -5.44
C ASN A 71 -9.19 -0.17 -6.27
N THR A 72 -8.94 0.36 -7.45
CA THR A 72 -7.87 -0.16 -8.32
C THR A 72 -6.50 -0.06 -7.66
N ALA A 73 -6.27 0.97 -6.84
CA ALA A 73 -4.99 1.16 -6.15
C ALA A 73 -4.67 0.02 -5.18
N ARG A 74 -5.64 -0.78 -4.74
CA ARG A 74 -5.37 -1.94 -3.88
C ARG A 74 -4.49 -2.99 -4.56
N LEU A 75 -4.41 -2.95 -5.89
CA LEU A 75 -3.57 -3.88 -6.66
C LEU A 75 -2.09 -3.49 -6.65
N ILE A 76 -1.75 -2.30 -6.16
CA ILE A 76 -0.34 -1.91 -6.01
C ILE A 76 0.29 -2.80 -4.95
N ASN A 77 1.34 -3.52 -5.33
CA ASN A 77 2.01 -4.46 -4.44
C ASN A 77 2.98 -3.74 -3.51
N HIS A 78 3.26 -4.36 -2.37
CA HIS A 78 4.26 -3.89 -1.44
C HIS A 78 5.66 -4.12 -2.00
N SER A 79 6.56 -3.18 -1.76
CA SER A 79 8.00 -3.37 -1.93
C SER A 79 8.74 -2.70 -0.79
N CYS A 80 9.83 -3.33 -0.36
CA CYS A 80 10.74 -2.74 0.61
C CYS A 80 11.66 -1.70 -0.03
N ASP A 81 11.68 -1.62 -1.36
CA ASP A 81 12.38 -0.61 -2.14
C ASP A 81 11.40 -0.01 -3.16
N PRO A 82 10.45 0.82 -2.70
CA PRO A 82 9.34 1.25 -3.51
C PRO A 82 9.68 2.43 -4.44
N ASN A 83 8.84 2.62 -5.45
CA ASN A 83 8.89 3.80 -6.32
C ASN A 83 7.74 4.77 -6.09
N CYS A 84 6.81 4.42 -5.23
CA CYS A 84 5.66 5.26 -4.88
C CYS A 84 5.59 5.47 -3.37
N GLU A 85 4.87 6.52 -2.98
CA GLU A 85 4.57 6.83 -1.60
C GLU A 85 3.11 7.27 -1.47
N VAL A 86 2.57 7.21 -0.28
CA VAL A 86 1.16 7.44 -0.02
C VAL A 86 0.98 8.59 0.95
N PHE A 87 0.13 9.54 0.60
CA PHE A 87 -0.18 10.68 1.47
C PHE A 87 -1.68 10.86 1.60
N GLY A 88 -2.10 11.24 2.79
CA GLY A 88 -3.47 11.59 3.07
C GLY A 88 -3.75 13.07 2.86
N SER A 89 -4.98 13.39 2.48
CA SER A 89 -5.50 14.74 2.41
C SER A 89 -6.96 14.72 2.86
N GLY A 90 -7.22 15.22 4.06
CA GLY A 90 -8.53 15.05 4.69
C GLY A 90 -8.82 13.58 4.93
N LEU A 91 -9.90 13.06 4.36
CA LEU A 91 -10.27 11.66 4.45
C LEU A 91 -9.90 10.87 3.18
N LYS A 92 -9.13 11.47 2.29
CA LYS A 92 -8.67 10.82 1.06
C LYS A 92 -7.21 10.43 1.15
N ILE A 93 -6.86 9.36 0.46
CA ILE A 93 -5.50 8.85 0.39
C ILE A 93 -5.09 8.76 -1.08
N TRP A 94 -3.90 9.29 -1.39
CA TRP A 94 -3.39 9.37 -2.75
C TRP A 94 -2.01 8.73 -2.85
N VAL A 95 -1.77 8.08 -3.98
CA VAL A 95 -0.48 7.47 -4.31
C VAL A 95 0.28 8.41 -5.24
N TYR A 96 1.53 8.72 -4.86
CA TYR A 96 2.42 9.61 -5.60
C TYR A 96 3.69 8.90 -6.01
N ALA A 97 4.27 9.33 -7.13
CA ALA A 97 5.62 8.88 -7.51
C ALA A 97 6.65 9.50 -6.55
N MET A 98 7.43 8.67 -5.88
CA MET A 98 8.50 9.18 -5.00
C MET A 98 9.84 9.33 -5.72
N LYS A 99 9.92 8.87 -6.96
CA LYS A 99 11.05 9.05 -7.87
C LYS A 99 10.54 8.99 -9.31
N ASN A 100 11.39 9.27 -10.27
CA ASN A 100 11.02 9.11 -11.67
C ASN A 100 10.79 7.63 -11.97
N ILE A 101 9.67 7.33 -12.61
CA ILE A 101 9.27 5.96 -12.94
C ILE A 101 9.21 5.84 -14.45
N LYS A 102 9.82 4.79 -14.98
CA LYS A 102 9.81 4.53 -16.42
C LYS A 102 8.59 3.72 -16.83
N LYS A 103 8.09 3.96 -18.01
CA LYS A 103 7.04 3.14 -18.61
C LYS A 103 7.40 1.67 -18.51
N GLY A 104 6.46 0.87 -18.03
CA GLY A 104 6.64 -0.57 -17.87
C GLY A 104 7.11 -1.02 -16.50
N GLU A 105 7.57 -0.09 -15.65
CA GLU A 105 7.91 -0.45 -14.27
C GLU A 105 6.65 -0.74 -13.46
N GLU A 106 6.74 -1.73 -12.60
CA GLU A 106 5.65 -2.00 -11.64
C GLU A 106 5.63 -0.93 -10.56
N LEU A 107 4.45 -0.38 -10.28
CA LEU A 107 4.25 0.56 -9.19
C LEU A 107 4.22 -0.21 -7.87
N SER A 108 4.89 0.34 -6.86
CA SER A 108 4.96 -0.29 -5.55
C SER A 108 5.10 0.78 -4.48
N TYR A 109 4.64 0.48 -3.28
CA TYR A 109 4.91 1.32 -2.12
C TYR A 109 5.12 0.43 -0.90
N ASP A 110 5.81 0.97 0.09
CA ASP A 110 5.99 0.27 1.35
C ASP A 110 4.69 0.39 2.15
N TYR A 111 4.06 -0.72 2.44
CA TYR A 111 2.81 -0.74 3.19
C TYR A 111 2.96 -0.16 4.60
N GLY A 112 4.19 -0.13 5.12
CA GLY A 112 4.45 0.57 6.38
C GLY A 112 3.87 -0.12 7.60
N PHE A 113 3.68 -1.41 7.56
CA PHE A 113 3.21 -2.15 8.72
C PHE A 113 4.25 -2.10 9.84
N SER A 114 3.83 -1.74 11.04
CA SER A 114 4.67 -1.81 12.23
C SER A 114 4.80 -3.25 12.68
N TYR A 115 5.67 -3.47 13.68
CA TYR A 115 5.79 -4.78 14.30
C TYR A 115 4.43 -5.26 14.82
N ASP A 116 4.15 -6.53 14.53
CA ASP A 116 2.92 -7.19 14.93
C ASP A 116 3.28 -8.66 15.18
N ASP A 117 2.69 -9.27 16.19
CA ASP A 117 2.87 -10.70 16.45
C ASP A 117 2.43 -11.56 15.26
N ASP A 118 1.52 -11.07 14.47
CA ASP A 118 1.01 -11.74 13.27
C ASP A 118 1.79 -11.39 12.00
N TYR A 119 3.01 -10.84 12.11
CA TYR A 119 3.75 -10.37 10.94
C TYR A 119 3.94 -11.46 9.88
N LYS A 120 4.00 -12.71 10.27
CA LYS A 120 4.14 -13.85 9.33
C LYS A 120 2.91 -14.05 8.46
N ALA A 121 1.78 -13.47 8.81
CA ALA A 121 0.58 -13.50 7.98
C ALA A 121 0.70 -12.63 6.74
N TYR A 122 1.74 -11.79 6.65
CA TYR A 122 1.96 -10.86 5.56
C TYR A 122 3.31 -11.09 4.88
N PRO A 123 3.49 -12.22 4.16
CA PRO A 123 4.76 -12.48 3.48
C PRO A 123 5.00 -11.44 2.38
N CYS A 124 6.25 -11.06 2.22
CA CYS A 124 6.65 -10.12 1.17
C CYS A 124 7.40 -10.87 0.07
N LYS A 125 7.05 -10.61 -1.17
CA LYS A 125 7.64 -11.25 -2.36
C LYS A 125 8.30 -10.22 -3.27
N CYS A 126 8.70 -9.05 -2.73
CA CYS A 126 9.21 -7.97 -3.57
C CYS A 126 10.57 -8.26 -4.21
N GLY A 127 11.36 -9.15 -3.63
CA GLY A 127 12.67 -9.52 -4.16
C GLY A 127 13.78 -8.49 -3.92
N ALA A 128 13.51 -7.41 -3.19
CA ALA A 128 14.52 -6.41 -2.85
C ALA A 128 15.55 -7.00 -1.89
N LYS A 129 16.83 -6.59 -2.03
CA LYS A 129 17.88 -7.06 -1.15
C LYS A 129 17.65 -6.73 0.32
N SER A 130 17.02 -5.60 0.58
CA SER A 130 16.69 -5.14 1.93
C SER A 130 15.43 -5.77 2.49
N CYS A 131 14.77 -6.65 1.73
CA CYS A 131 13.51 -7.25 2.15
C CYS A 131 13.71 -8.21 3.32
N ALA A 132 12.88 -8.03 4.37
CA ALA A 132 12.90 -8.89 5.55
C ALA A 132 12.10 -10.18 5.37
N GLY A 133 11.48 -10.40 4.21
CA GLY A 133 10.66 -11.57 3.93
C GLY A 133 9.19 -11.37 4.26
N TYR A 134 8.85 -10.34 5.03
CA TYR A 134 7.49 -10.03 5.45
C TYR A 134 7.21 -8.55 5.30
N ILE A 135 5.95 -8.20 5.03
CA ILE A 135 5.51 -6.81 4.91
C ILE A 135 5.59 -6.12 6.27
N ALA A 136 5.02 -6.76 7.30
CA ALA A 136 5.15 -6.32 8.67
C ALA A 136 6.40 -6.97 9.26
N VAL A 137 7.31 -6.15 9.75
CA VAL A 137 8.61 -6.62 10.25
C VAL A 137 8.82 -6.21 11.70
N SER A 138 9.99 -6.53 12.23
CA SER A 138 10.32 -6.22 13.60
C SER A 138 10.33 -4.70 13.85
N TYR A 139 10.28 -4.35 15.13
CA TYR A 139 10.25 -2.96 15.57
C TYR A 139 11.39 -2.09 15.04
N THR A 140 12.45 -2.66 14.53
CA THR A 140 13.56 -1.89 13.97
C THR A 140 13.14 -1.01 12.79
N HIS A 141 11.97 -1.27 12.23
CA HIS A 141 11.43 -0.49 11.12
C HIS A 141 10.36 0.51 11.55
N LEU A 142 10.15 0.67 12.85
CA LEU A 142 9.07 1.51 13.36
C LEU A 142 9.27 2.99 13.17
N THR A 143 10.49 3.42 12.86
CA THR A 143 10.75 4.83 12.59
C THR A 143 10.14 5.30 11.28
N LEU A 144 9.69 4.39 10.46
CA LEU A 144 9.07 4.73 9.19
C LEU A 144 7.66 5.26 9.44
N PRO A 145 7.29 6.36 8.79
CA PRO A 145 5.92 6.82 8.86
C PRO A 145 5.02 5.78 8.23
N THR A 146 3.91 5.57 8.85
CA THR A 146 2.88 4.77 8.25
C THR A 146 2.11 5.62 7.26
N LYS A 147 1.19 4.99 6.60
CA LYS A 147 0.31 5.67 5.68
C LYS A 147 -0.52 6.72 6.42
N ALA A 148 -0.59 7.87 5.81
CA ALA A 148 -1.44 8.97 6.22
C ALA A 148 -1.65 9.08 7.71
#